data_91dd2a87b821618c6fe24de15e8fbf53
#
_entry.id   91dd2a87b821618c6fe24de15e8fbf53
#
_cell.length_a   1.000
_cell.length_b   1.000
_cell.length_c   1.000
_cell.angle_alpha   90.00
_cell.angle_beta   90.00
_cell.angle_gamma   90.00
#
_symmetry.space_group_name_H-M   'P 1'
#
loop_
_entity.id
_entity.type
_entity.pdbx_description
1 polymer ?
#
loop_
_entity_poly.entity_id
_entity_poly.type
_entity_poly.pdbx_seq_one_letter_code
_entity_poly.pdbx_strand_id
1 'polypeptide(L)'
;VCPGCVCTQPPVGGKESGMIESFLSVGTQVLILFLMIGTGFVLGKLHLITHKGAVSMSNLLMYVVSPCILIVVFQRPLETETFHNFWVALLAAMVIHGINILVSELVIRDRDPMRKSFFRFSAIFSNCGFMAVPLQTAILGSLGVFYGSAYLLVFTVLTWTLGIQLVKGGKMAFSWRTLLLNPGVVGVAIAMVLYLLQITLPEIILSPITYLSDMNTPLPMVVIGYQLSQADFRRALHGASFWVSAALRLVILPLLALGVCMLMRLDSGVTLAVVIAASTPPAALLGMFAAKFDRDVSLAPSLVAVQTLLSMITMPLVLGLAKFLV
;
A
#
# COMPACT_ATOMS: atom_id res chain seq x y z
N VAL A 1 -5.04 -17.92 46.25
CA VAL A 1 -5.04 -16.69 47.05
C VAL A 1 -3.59 -16.23 47.14
N CYS A 2 -3.18 -15.31 46.27
CA CYS A 2 -1.93 -14.57 46.40
C CYS A 2 -2.29 -13.09 46.63
N PRO A 3 -2.05 -12.52 47.80
CA PRO A 3 -2.14 -11.11 48.06
C PRO A 3 -0.84 -10.43 47.65
N GLY A 4 -0.86 -9.61 46.60
CA GLY A 4 0.29 -8.76 46.25
C GLY A 4 0.52 -8.42 44.80
N CYS A 5 -0.48 -8.52 43.89
CA CYS A 5 -0.36 -7.88 42.58
C CYS A 5 -0.76 -6.41 42.69
N VAL A 6 0.21 -5.56 42.95
CA VAL A 6 0.10 -4.11 42.72
C VAL A 6 -0.02 -3.91 41.21
N CYS A 7 -1.23 -3.59 40.73
CA CYS A 7 -1.40 -3.04 39.40
C CYS A 7 -0.67 -1.68 39.36
N THR A 8 0.56 -1.69 38.91
CA THR A 8 1.23 -0.45 38.51
C THR A 8 0.52 0.06 37.27
N GLN A 9 -0.34 1.07 37.46
CA GLN A 9 -0.81 1.89 36.34
C GLN A 9 0.42 2.41 35.59
N PRO A 10 0.41 2.39 34.23
CA PRO A 10 1.50 3.01 33.49
C PRO A 10 1.58 4.49 33.86
N PRO A 11 2.78 5.08 33.93
CA PRO A 11 2.94 6.46 34.29
C PRO A 11 2.16 7.34 33.31
N VAL A 12 1.45 8.31 33.84
CA VAL A 12 0.78 9.38 33.08
C VAL A 12 1.88 10.24 32.44
N GLY A 13 2.44 9.71 31.34
CA GLY A 13 3.30 10.48 30.46
C GLY A 13 2.45 11.49 29.70
N GLY A 14 2.85 12.75 29.71
CA GLY A 14 2.15 13.83 29.01
C GLY A 14 1.97 13.51 27.50
N LYS A 15 1.06 14.22 26.83
CA LYS A 15 0.76 14.06 25.38
C LYS A 15 2.01 13.99 24.49
N GLU A 16 3.11 14.64 24.89
CA GLU A 16 4.39 14.62 24.18
C GLU A 16 5.09 13.25 24.22
N SER A 17 5.06 12.54 25.36
CA SER A 17 5.65 11.19 25.46
C SER A 17 4.87 10.18 24.60
N GLY A 18 3.55 10.28 24.55
CA GLY A 18 2.70 9.42 23.71
C GLY A 18 2.92 9.65 22.20
N MET A 19 3.22 10.90 21.81
CA MET A 19 3.56 11.23 20.42
C MET A 19 4.91 10.58 20.04
N ILE A 20 5.95 10.77 20.86
CA ILE A 20 7.28 10.19 20.61
C ILE A 20 7.22 8.66 20.53
N GLU A 21 6.50 8.00 21.44
CA GLU A 21 6.31 6.55 21.41
C GLU A 21 5.61 6.08 20.12
N SER A 22 4.61 6.84 19.66
CA SER A 22 3.90 6.55 18.40
C SER A 22 4.83 6.65 17.19
N PHE A 23 5.67 7.69 17.13
CA PHE A 23 6.67 7.85 16.08
C PHE A 23 7.73 6.74 16.11
N LEU A 24 8.23 6.39 17.29
CA LEU A 24 9.24 5.33 17.46
C LEU A 24 8.68 3.97 17.06
N SER A 25 7.46 3.64 17.47
CA SER A 25 6.79 2.37 17.13
C SER A 25 6.63 2.22 15.62
N VAL A 26 6.05 3.22 14.95
CA VAL A 26 5.90 3.21 13.49
C VAL A 26 7.25 3.25 12.78
N GLY A 27 8.18 4.09 13.26
CA GLY A 27 9.52 4.21 12.70
C GLY A 27 10.29 2.90 12.72
N THR A 28 10.18 2.14 13.80
CA THR A 28 10.80 0.81 13.92
C THR A 28 10.25 -0.15 12.86
N GLN A 29 8.93 -0.20 12.67
CA GLN A 29 8.32 -1.07 11.65
C GLN A 29 8.74 -0.67 10.24
N VAL A 30 8.75 0.64 9.95
CA VAL A 30 9.23 1.14 8.66
C VAL A 30 10.71 0.78 8.45
N LEU A 31 11.56 0.95 9.47
CA LEU A 31 12.97 0.59 9.39
C LEU A 31 13.18 -0.91 9.10
N ILE A 32 12.42 -1.79 9.74
CA ILE A 32 12.47 -3.23 9.48
C ILE A 32 12.18 -3.51 7.99
N LEU A 33 11.11 -2.92 7.44
CA LEU A 33 10.78 -3.07 6.02
C LEU A 33 11.91 -2.57 5.12
N PHE A 34 12.53 -1.43 5.45
CA PHE A 34 13.65 -0.88 4.67
C PHE A 34 14.94 -1.70 4.76
N LEU A 35 15.21 -2.37 5.89
CA LEU A 35 16.31 -3.33 5.99
C LEU A 35 16.09 -4.53 5.05
N MET A 36 14.85 -5.01 4.95
CA MET A 36 14.49 -6.06 3.98
C MET A 36 14.61 -5.57 2.53
N ILE A 37 14.21 -4.32 2.24
CA ILE A 37 14.45 -3.67 0.93
C ILE A 37 15.96 -3.61 0.65
N GLY A 38 16.78 -3.27 1.66
CA GLY A 38 18.24 -3.28 1.57
C GLY A 38 18.79 -4.64 1.15
N THR A 39 18.25 -5.74 1.67
CA THR A 39 18.62 -7.10 1.23
C THR A 39 18.37 -7.29 -0.27
N GLY A 40 17.17 -6.92 -0.75
CA GLY A 40 16.83 -7.00 -2.18
C GLY A 40 17.74 -6.12 -3.06
N PHE A 41 18.11 -4.93 -2.55
CA PHE A 41 19.06 -4.04 -3.23
C PHE A 41 20.43 -4.67 -3.39
N VAL A 42 20.98 -5.26 -2.33
CA VAL A 42 22.27 -5.96 -2.36
C VAL A 42 22.23 -7.12 -3.34
N LEU A 43 21.19 -7.97 -3.26
CA LEU A 43 21.02 -9.11 -4.17
C LEU A 43 20.92 -8.67 -5.64
N GLY A 44 20.29 -7.52 -5.91
CA GLY A 44 20.21 -6.91 -7.23
C GLY A 44 21.57 -6.41 -7.73
N LYS A 45 22.37 -5.74 -6.87
CA LYS A 45 23.72 -5.27 -7.20
C LYS A 45 24.72 -6.40 -7.41
N LEU A 46 24.57 -7.50 -6.68
CA LEU A 46 25.36 -8.71 -6.85
C LEU A 46 24.91 -9.58 -8.04
N HIS A 47 23.90 -9.12 -8.81
CA HIS A 47 23.29 -9.86 -9.93
C HIS A 47 22.74 -11.25 -9.57
N LEU A 48 22.48 -11.53 -8.30
CA LEU A 48 21.84 -12.76 -7.83
C LEU A 48 20.36 -12.79 -8.18
N ILE A 49 19.71 -11.63 -8.26
CA ILE A 49 18.36 -11.48 -8.79
C ILE A 49 18.45 -10.88 -10.19
N THR A 50 17.92 -11.59 -11.18
CA THR A 50 17.81 -11.10 -12.56
C THR A 50 16.48 -10.39 -12.79
N HIS A 51 16.37 -9.62 -13.88
CA HIS A 51 15.10 -8.99 -14.26
C HIS A 51 13.96 -10.02 -14.41
N LYS A 52 14.23 -11.16 -15.06
CA LYS A 52 13.24 -12.25 -15.19
C LYS A 52 12.84 -12.82 -13.83
N GLY A 53 13.79 -12.99 -12.92
CA GLY A 53 13.54 -13.45 -11.55
C GLY A 53 12.64 -12.48 -10.78
N ALA A 54 12.90 -11.17 -10.85
CA ALA A 54 12.08 -10.14 -10.21
C ALA A 54 10.65 -10.10 -10.78
N VAL A 55 10.49 -10.27 -12.10
CA VAL A 55 9.16 -10.37 -12.74
C VAL A 55 8.42 -11.63 -12.25
N SER A 56 9.11 -12.77 -12.16
CA SER A 56 8.50 -14.02 -11.67
C SER A 56 8.06 -13.89 -10.21
N MET A 57 8.88 -13.28 -9.33
CA MET A 57 8.52 -12.98 -7.94
C MET A 57 7.31 -12.04 -7.86
N SER A 58 7.26 -10.99 -8.70
CA SER A 58 6.12 -10.08 -8.77
C SER A 58 4.84 -10.78 -9.22
N ASN A 59 4.93 -11.72 -10.16
CA ASN A 59 3.79 -12.53 -10.59
C ASN A 59 3.31 -13.45 -9.45
N LEU A 60 4.24 -14.11 -8.73
CA LEU A 60 3.89 -14.93 -7.57
C LEU A 60 3.16 -14.10 -6.51
N LEU A 61 3.66 -12.89 -6.22
CA LEU A 61 3.00 -11.96 -5.30
C LEU A 61 1.59 -11.61 -5.74
N MET A 62 1.42 -11.26 -7.01
CA MET A 62 0.14 -10.78 -7.53
C MET A 62 -0.90 -11.90 -7.68
N TYR A 63 -0.49 -13.07 -8.20
CA TYR A 63 -1.41 -14.13 -8.55
C TYR A 63 -1.66 -15.15 -7.44
N VAL A 64 -0.76 -15.25 -6.46
CA VAL A 64 -0.84 -16.26 -5.40
C VAL A 64 -0.85 -15.62 -4.02
N VAL A 65 0.19 -14.90 -3.66
CA VAL A 65 0.39 -14.40 -2.28
C VAL A 65 -0.71 -13.39 -1.89
N SER A 66 -1.02 -12.43 -2.78
CA SER A 66 -2.06 -11.42 -2.49
C SER A 66 -3.46 -12.00 -2.33
N PRO A 67 -3.95 -12.95 -3.16
CA PRO A 67 -5.20 -13.66 -2.87
C PRO A 67 -5.16 -14.46 -1.56
N CYS A 68 -4.03 -15.14 -1.26
CA CYS A 68 -3.90 -15.92 -0.03
C CYS A 68 -4.05 -15.07 1.23
N ILE A 69 -3.38 -13.91 1.31
CA ILE A 69 -3.51 -13.06 2.49
C ILE A 69 -4.93 -12.52 2.67
N LEU A 70 -5.63 -12.20 1.58
CA LEU A 70 -7.03 -11.79 1.65
C LEU A 70 -7.91 -12.93 2.21
N ILE A 71 -7.73 -14.16 1.72
CA ILE A 71 -8.46 -15.31 2.24
C ILE A 71 -8.21 -15.49 3.73
N VAL A 72 -6.95 -15.48 4.18
CA VAL A 72 -6.58 -15.63 5.60
C VAL A 72 -7.21 -14.55 6.46
N VAL A 73 -7.12 -13.30 6.04
CA VAL A 73 -7.60 -12.13 6.81
C VAL A 73 -9.12 -12.13 6.95
N PHE A 74 -9.84 -12.67 5.96
CA PHE A 74 -11.30 -12.77 5.99
C PHE A 74 -11.80 -14.04 6.72
N GLN A 75 -10.93 -14.96 7.16
CA GLN A 75 -11.29 -16.09 8.05
C GLN A 75 -11.50 -15.58 9.49
N ARG A 76 -12.61 -14.87 9.70
CA ARG A 76 -12.99 -14.26 10.98
C ARG A 76 -14.50 -14.28 11.17
N PRO A 77 -15.00 -14.20 12.41
CA PRO A 77 -16.44 -14.06 12.67
C PRO A 77 -17.04 -12.83 11.98
N LEU A 78 -18.27 -12.97 11.51
CA LEU A 78 -19.03 -11.84 10.97
C LEU A 78 -19.63 -11.03 12.13
N GLU A 79 -18.99 -9.93 12.44
CA GLU A 79 -19.44 -8.96 13.43
C GLU A 79 -20.03 -7.75 12.71
N THR A 80 -21.21 -7.31 13.13
CA THR A 80 -21.91 -6.20 12.48
C THR A 80 -21.08 -4.92 12.43
N GLU A 81 -20.36 -4.62 13.51
CA GLU A 81 -19.53 -3.43 13.60
C GLU A 81 -18.32 -3.53 12.63
N THR A 82 -17.61 -4.65 12.64
CA THR A 82 -16.48 -4.90 11.76
C THR A 82 -16.90 -4.86 10.28
N PHE A 83 -18.07 -5.42 9.96
CA PHE A 83 -18.62 -5.37 8.60
C PHE A 83 -19.05 -3.96 8.20
N HIS A 84 -19.72 -3.22 9.08
CA HIS A 84 -20.05 -1.81 8.85
C HIS A 84 -18.79 -0.98 8.59
N ASN A 85 -17.77 -1.13 9.42
CA ASN A 85 -16.50 -0.42 9.32
C ASN A 85 -15.76 -0.72 8.01
N PHE A 86 -15.87 -1.93 7.48
CA PHE A 86 -15.34 -2.26 6.15
C PHE A 86 -15.99 -1.42 5.04
N TRP A 87 -17.32 -1.27 5.05
CA TRP A 87 -18.04 -0.47 4.05
C TRP A 87 -17.73 1.03 4.18
N VAL A 88 -17.59 1.50 5.41
CA VAL A 88 -17.19 2.89 5.68
C VAL A 88 -15.76 3.13 5.19
N ALA A 89 -14.83 2.18 5.41
CA ALA A 89 -13.48 2.23 4.85
C ALA A 89 -13.49 2.25 3.31
N LEU A 90 -14.38 1.47 2.69
CA LEU A 90 -14.54 1.45 1.23
C LEU A 90 -15.02 2.80 0.70
N LEU A 91 -16.01 3.42 1.36
CA LEU A 91 -16.49 4.75 1.00
C LEU A 91 -15.39 5.80 1.15
N ALA A 92 -14.67 5.78 2.27
CA ALA A 92 -13.53 6.67 2.50
C ALA A 92 -12.45 6.50 1.40
N ALA A 93 -12.13 5.25 1.04
CA ALA A 93 -11.18 4.96 -0.02
C ALA A 93 -11.63 5.52 -1.40
N MET A 94 -12.93 5.44 -1.72
CA MET A 94 -13.48 6.02 -2.94
C MET A 94 -13.34 7.56 -2.94
N VAL A 95 -13.70 8.21 -1.84
CA VAL A 95 -13.55 9.67 -1.69
C VAL A 95 -12.09 10.10 -1.80
N ILE A 96 -11.18 9.41 -1.09
CA ILE A 96 -9.74 9.70 -1.11
C ILE A 96 -9.17 9.55 -2.52
N HIS A 97 -9.48 8.46 -3.24
CA HIS A 97 -9.01 8.29 -4.61
C HIS A 97 -9.59 9.34 -5.56
N GLY A 98 -10.85 9.74 -5.37
CA GLY A 98 -11.45 10.86 -6.10
C GLY A 98 -10.68 12.17 -5.89
N ILE A 99 -10.33 12.49 -4.63
CA ILE A 99 -9.50 13.65 -4.28
C ILE A 99 -8.10 13.51 -4.89
N ASN A 100 -7.47 12.34 -4.80
CA ASN A 100 -6.14 12.10 -5.36
C ASN A 100 -6.12 12.34 -6.88
N ILE A 101 -7.14 11.88 -7.60
CA ILE A 101 -7.29 12.09 -9.04
C ILE A 101 -7.45 13.59 -9.33
N LEU A 102 -8.39 14.24 -8.65
CA LEU A 102 -8.68 15.67 -8.88
C LEU A 102 -7.46 16.54 -8.61
N VAL A 103 -6.82 16.38 -7.45
CA VAL A 103 -5.64 17.16 -7.05
C VAL A 103 -4.48 16.91 -8.02
N SER A 104 -4.24 15.66 -8.40
CA SER A 104 -3.16 15.32 -9.35
C SER A 104 -3.40 15.91 -10.74
N GLU A 105 -4.65 15.94 -11.21
CA GLU A 105 -5.04 16.56 -12.49
C GLU A 105 -4.81 18.07 -12.48
N LEU A 106 -5.13 18.74 -11.38
CA LEU A 106 -5.04 20.20 -11.24
C LEU A 106 -3.60 20.68 -11.03
N VAL A 107 -2.82 19.94 -10.24
CA VAL A 107 -1.51 20.40 -9.75
C VAL A 107 -0.36 19.91 -10.64
N ILE A 108 -0.40 18.67 -11.12
CA ILE A 108 0.72 18.11 -11.90
C ILE A 108 0.67 18.62 -13.33
N ARG A 109 1.65 19.46 -13.66
CA ARG A 109 1.85 20.03 -14.99
C ARG A 109 3.25 19.67 -15.46
N ASP A 110 3.35 19.02 -16.61
CA ASP A 110 4.60 18.74 -17.31
C ASP A 110 4.38 18.96 -18.81
N ARG A 111 5.42 19.41 -19.52
CA ARG A 111 5.37 19.66 -20.96
C ARG A 111 5.36 18.35 -21.75
N ASP A 112 6.02 17.34 -21.25
CA ASP A 112 6.02 16.00 -21.84
C ASP A 112 4.78 15.23 -21.36
N PRO A 113 3.86 14.84 -22.26
CA PRO A 113 2.65 14.11 -21.90
C PRO A 113 2.91 12.78 -21.21
N MET A 114 3.99 12.06 -21.57
CA MET A 114 4.33 10.79 -20.96
C MET A 114 4.84 10.98 -19.53
N ARG A 115 5.76 11.91 -19.32
CA ARG A 115 6.24 12.28 -17.98
C ARG A 115 5.09 12.73 -17.09
N LYS A 116 4.22 13.60 -17.60
CA LYS A 116 3.01 14.06 -16.90
C LYS A 116 2.14 12.90 -16.44
N SER A 117 1.91 11.91 -17.31
CA SER A 117 1.12 10.73 -16.97
C SER A 117 1.77 9.89 -15.88
N PHE A 118 3.10 9.70 -15.91
CA PHE A 118 3.82 8.96 -14.89
C PHE A 118 3.81 9.68 -13.54
N PHE A 119 3.98 10.99 -13.50
CA PHE A 119 3.88 11.77 -12.27
C PHE A 119 2.46 11.75 -11.69
N ARG A 120 1.42 11.82 -12.54
CA ARG A 120 0.03 11.67 -12.11
C ARG A 120 -0.23 10.27 -11.55
N PHE A 121 0.20 9.22 -12.25
CA PHE A 121 0.11 7.86 -11.75
C PHE A 121 0.77 7.73 -10.37
N SER A 122 2.00 8.23 -10.23
CA SER A 122 2.75 8.14 -8.98
C SER A 122 2.10 8.91 -7.83
N ALA A 123 1.42 10.02 -8.10
CA ALA A 123 0.69 10.76 -7.09
C ALA A 123 -0.64 10.08 -6.70
N ILE A 124 -1.39 9.55 -7.67
CA ILE A 124 -2.70 8.94 -7.42
C ILE A 124 -2.57 7.59 -6.71
N PHE A 125 -1.70 6.70 -7.20
CA PHE A 125 -1.68 5.29 -6.83
C PHE A 125 -0.57 4.96 -5.82
N SER A 126 -0.98 4.65 -4.60
CA SER A 126 -0.09 4.19 -3.52
C SER A 126 0.28 2.72 -3.66
N ASN A 127 1.39 2.31 -3.07
CA ASN A 127 1.81 0.90 -3.00
C ASN A 127 1.08 0.15 -1.87
N CYS A 128 -0.24 0.28 -1.83
CA CYS A 128 -1.07 -0.26 -0.76
C CYS A 128 -1.10 -1.79 -0.71
N GLY A 129 -0.85 -2.49 -1.82
CA GLY A 129 -0.79 -3.96 -1.85
C GLY A 129 0.49 -4.53 -1.26
N PHE A 130 1.64 -3.97 -1.63
CA PHE A 130 2.93 -4.57 -1.28
C PHE A 130 3.59 -3.94 -0.05
N MET A 131 3.28 -2.69 0.28
CA MET A 131 3.94 -1.98 1.38
C MET A 131 2.99 -1.67 2.54
N ALA A 132 1.71 -1.38 2.27
CA ALA A 132 0.76 -1.11 3.34
C ALA A 132 0.36 -2.38 4.11
N VAL A 133 0.13 -3.51 3.41
CA VAL A 133 -0.33 -4.75 4.06
C VAL A 133 0.65 -5.23 5.13
N PRO A 134 1.98 -5.35 4.89
CA PRO A 134 2.94 -5.66 5.95
C PRO A 134 2.88 -4.69 7.14
N LEU A 135 2.74 -3.40 6.86
CA LEU A 135 2.70 -2.38 7.90
C LEU A 135 1.39 -2.40 8.68
N GLN A 136 0.25 -2.63 8.01
CA GLN A 136 -1.05 -2.84 8.66
C GLN A 136 -1.02 -4.07 9.56
N THR A 137 -0.44 -5.18 9.08
CA THR A 137 -0.25 -6.40 9.89
C THR A 137 0.57 -6.11 11.14
N ALA A 138 1.68 -5.39 11.00
CA ALA A 138 2.59 -5.09 12.10
C ALA A 138 2.01 -4.12 13.15
N ILE A 139 1.19 -3.14 12.73
CA ILE A 139 0.65 -2.09 13.60
C ILE A 139 -0.73 -2.43 14.14
N LEU A 140 -1.59 -3.05 13.32
CA LEU A 140 -3.02 -3.26 13.60
C LEU A 140 -3.44 -4.73 13.59
N GLY A 141 -2.51 -5.65 13.27
CA GLY A 141 -2.83 -7.06 13.10
C GLY A 141 -3.73 -7.35 11.89
N SER A 142 -4.40 -8.50 11.91
CA SER A 142 -5.28 -8.94 10.83
C SER A 142 -6.48 -8.02 10.59
N LEU A 143 -6.95 -7.31 11.62
CA LEU A 143 -8.06 -6.36 11.51
C LEU A 143 -7.67 -5.15 10.65
N GLY A 144 -6.44 -4.67 10.79
CA GLY A 144 -5.91 -3.58 9.96
C GLY A 144 -5.84 -3.95 8.48
N VAL A 145 -5.44 -5.18 8.16
CA VAL A 145 -5.42 -5.68 6.77
C VAL A 145 -6.85 -5.86 6.24
N PHE A 146 -7.79 -6.29 7.09
CA PHE A 146 -9.20 -6.40 6.71
C PHE A 146 -9.77 -5.04 6.28
N TYR A 147 -9.62 -4.00 7.08
CA TYR A 147 -10.05 -2.64 6.70
C TYR A 147 -9.23 -2.08 5.52
N GLY A 148 -7.93 -2.35 5.48
CA GLY A 148 -7.05 -1.96 4.39
C GLY A 148 -7.40 -2.62 3.06
N SER A 149 -8.02 -3.82 3.06
CA SER A 149 -8.46 -4.51 1.86
C SER A 149 -9.57 -3.74 1.13
N ALA A 150 -10.38 -2.94 1.83
CA ALA A 150 -11.35 -2.04 1.23
C ALA A 150 -10.65 -0.96 0.37
N TYR A 151 -9.56 -0.37 0.89
CA TYR A 151 -8.74 0.56 0.12
C TYR A 151 -8.06 -0.12 -1.07
N LEU A 152 -7.52 -1.32 -0.87
CA LEU A 152 -6.89 -2.13 -1.91
C LEU A 152 -7.87 -2.48 -3.05
N LEU A 153 -9.15 -2.73 -2.74
CA LEU A 153 -10.18 -2.99 -3.74
C LEU A 153 -10.39 -1.78 -4.66
N VAL A 154 -10.59 -0.58 -4.09
CA VAL A 154 -10.75 0.66 -4.88
C VAL A 154 -9.49 0.94 -5.69
N PHE A 155 -8.31 0.84 -5.06
CA PHE A 155 -7.02 0.96 -5.74
C PHE A 155 -6.93 0.01 -6.94
N THR A 156 -7.29 -1.26 -6.77
CA THR A 156 -7.19 -2.28 -7.83
C THR A 156 -8.09 -1.88 -9.01
N VAL A 157 -9.36 -1.56 -8.76
CA VAL A 157 -10.29 -1.15 -9.81
C VAL A 157 -9.74 0.05 -10.59
N LEU A 158 -9.31 1.08 -9.89
CA LEU A 158 -8.81 2.32 -10.51
C LEU A 158 -7.46 2.13 -11.21
N THR A 159 -6.57 1.32 -10.66
CA THR A 159 -5.26 1.09 -11.27
C THR A 159 -5.37 0.31 -12.58
N TRP A 160 -6.25 -0.68 -12.64
CA TRP A 160 -6.49 -1.48 -13.85
C TRP A 160 -7.39 -0.80 -14.88
N THR A 161 -7.98 0.32 -14.55
CA THR A 161 -8.76 1.18 -15.47
C THR A 161 -7.99 2.45 -15.80
N LEU A 162 -8.05 3.45 -14.91
CA LEU A 162 -7.39 4.73 -15.07
C LEU A 162 -5.85 4.63 -15.10
N GLY A 163 -5.27 3.77 -14.24
CA GLY A 163 -3.82 3.59 -14.17
C GLY A 163 -3.23 3.07 -15.47
N ILE A 164 -3.84 2.06 -16.08
CA ILE A 164 -3.43 1.57 -17.41
C ILE A 164 -3.59 2.66 -18.47
N GLN A 165 -4.68 3.42 -18.44
CA GLN A 165 -4.90 4.50 -19.40
C GLN A 165 -3.82 5.58 -19.29
N LEU A 166 -3.47 6.00 -18.09
CA LEU A 166 -2.40 6.98 -17.85
C LEU A 166 -1.07 6.52 -18.46
N VAL A 167 -0.70 5.26 -18.25
CA VAL A 167 0.59 4.73 -18.73
C VAL A 167 0.56 4.45 -20.23
N LYS A 168 -0.48 3.80 -20.73
CA LYS A 168 -0.62 3.45 -22.15
C LYS A 168 -0.80 4.67 -23.03
N GLY A 169 -1.49 5.71 -22.53
CA GLY A 169 -1.96 6.81 -23.34
C GLY A 169 -3.16 6.43 -24.22
N GLY A 170 -3.86 7.43 -24.77
CA GLY A 170 -5.02 7.22 -25.65
C GLY A 170 -6.36 7.15 -24.92
N LYS A 171 -7.42 6.76 -25.64
CA LYS A 171 -8.78 6.68 -25.09
C LYS A 171 -8.94 5.46 -24.18
N MET A 172 -9.73 5.59 -23.13
CA MET A 172 -10.03 4.52 -22.18
C MET A 172 -10.77 3.38 -22.87
N ALA A 173 -10.09 2.26 -23.03
CA ALA A 173 -10.73 0.99 -23.36
C ALA A 173 -11.02 0.25 -22.05
N PHE A 174 -12.19 0.50 -21.45
CA PHE A 174 -12.62 -0.23 -20.27
C PHE A 174 -12.97 -1.68 -20.66
N SER A 175 -12.33 -2.64 -19.98
CA SER A 175 -12.61 -4.06 -20.20
C SER A 175 -13.05 -4.72 -18.89
N TRP A 176 -14.34 -5.01 -18.77
CA TRP A 176 -14.91 -5.77 -17.65
C TRP A 176 -14.19 -7.10 -17.42
N ARG A 177 -13.80 -7.77 -18.50
CA ARG A 177 -13.09 -9.04 -18.42
C ARG A 177 -11.72 -8.89 -17.74
N THR A 178 -10.97 -7.88 -18.09
CA THR A 178 -9.64 -7.60 -17.47
C THR A 178 -9.78 -7.27 -16.00
N LEU A 179 -10.82 -6.55 -15.60
CA LEU A 179 -11.09 -6.20 -14.22
C LEU A 179 -11.54 -7.42 -13.40
N LEU A 180 -12.54 -8.17 -13.88
CA LEU A 180 -13.09 -9.33 -13.17
C LEU A 180 -12.12 -10.50 -13.05
N LEU A 181 -11.19 -10.65 -13.99
CA LEU A 181 -10.14 -11.66 -13.94
C LEU A 181 -8.88 -11.16 -13.23
N ASN A 182 -8.90 -9.94 -12.67
CA ASN A 182 -7.78 -9.45 -11.89
C ASN A 182 -7.61 -10.26 -10.60
N PRO A 183 -6.40 -10.78 -10.29
CA PRO A 183 -6.16 -11.62 -9.12
C PRO A 183 -6.57 -10.97 -7.79
N GLY A 184 -6.35 -9.65 -7.66
CA GLY A 184 -6.77 -8.89 -6.48
C GLY A 184 -8.28 -8.83 -6.32
N VAL A 185 -9.02 -8.58 -7.43
CA VAL A 185 -10.49 -8.57 -7.42
C VAL A 185 -11.05 -9.96 -7.14
N VAL A 186 -10.49 -10.99 -7.79
CA VAL A 186 -10.89 -12.38 -7.56
C VAL A 186 -10.61 -12.80 -6.12
N GLY A 187 -9.43 -12.44 -5.57
CA GLY A 187 -9.06 -12.72 -4.19
C GLY A 187 -10.02 -12.10 -3.18
N VAL A 188 -10.35 -10.81 -3.35
CA VAL A 188 -11.35 -10.14 -2.50
C VAL A 188 -12.73 -10.77 -2.65
N ALA A 189 -13.15 -11.10 -3.87
CA ALA A 189 -14.46 -11.71 -4.11
C ALA A 189 -14.58 -13.08 -3.42
N ILE A 190 -13.59 -13.96 -3.57
CA ILE A 190 -13.55 -15.25 -2.89
C ILE A 190 -13.55 -15.06 -1.37
N ALA A 191 -12.65 -14.21 -0.85
CA ALA A 191 -12.54 -13.93 0.56
C ALA A 191 -13.84 -13.37 1.16
N MET A 192 -14.53 -12.47 0.44
CA MET A 192 -15.82 -11.89 0.84
C MET A 192 -16.92 -12.94 0.86
N VAL A 193 -16.98 -13.84 -0.13
CA VAL A 193 -17.96 -14.93 -0.14
C VAL A 193 -17.76 -15.87 1.05
N LEU A 194 -16.53 -16.29 1.33
CA LEU A 194 -16.20 -17.11 2.50
C LEU A 194 -16.60 -16.41 3.81
N TYR A 195 -16.32 -15.12 3.92
CA TYR A 195 -16.65 -14.31 5.09
C TYR A 195 -18.18 -14.18 5.30
N LEU A 196 -18.94 -13.83 4.23
CA LEU A 196 -20.39 -13.64 4.33
C LEU A 196 -21.13 -14.94 4.62
N LEU A 197 -20.67 -16.05 4.03
CA LEU A 197 -21.25 -17.37 4.26
C LEU A 197 -20.70 -18.04 5.54
N GLN A 198 -19.78 -17.38 6.26
CA GLN A 198 -19.12 -17.90 7.47
C GLN A 198 -18.51 -19.30 7.23
N ILE A 199 -17.95 -19.52 6.02
CA ILE A 199 -17.28 -20.76 5.69
C ILE A 199 -15.87 -20.73 6.28
N THR A 200 -15.65 -21.50 7.33
CA THR A 200 -14.32 -21.72 7.91
C THR A 200 -13.60 -22.82 7.13
N LEU A 201 -12.43 -22.49 6.60
CA LEU A 201 -11.62 -23.46 5.86
C LEU A 201 -11.00 -24.47 6.84
N PRO A 202 -11.03 -25.78 6.51
CA PRO A 202 -10.32 -26.79 7.30
C PRO A 202 -8.81 -26.46 7.37
N GLU A 203 -8.18 -26.80 8.48
CA GLU A 203 -6.77 -26.48 8.74
C GLU A 203 -5.82 -27.01 7.64
N ILE A 204 -6.11 -28.17 7.09
CA ILE A 204 -5.34 -28.78 5.99
C ILE A 204 -5.33 -27.91 4.72
N ILE A 205 -6.34 -27.05 4.51
CA ILE A 205 -6.44 -26.11 3.39
C ILE A 205 -5.92 -24.74 3.82
N LEU A 206 -6.26 -24.31 5.04
CA LEU A 206 -5.91 -22.98 5.53
C LEU A 206 -4.39 -22.84 5.79
N SER A 207 -3.73 -23.88 6.32
CA SER A 207 -2.30 -23.82 6.64
C SER A 207 -1.40 -23.55 5.43
N PRO A 208 -1.53 -24.24 4.28
CA PRO A 208 -0.76 -23.89 3.08
C PRO A 208 -1.03 -22.47 2.58
N ILE A 209 -2.30 -22.02 2.65
CA ILE A 209 -2.68 -20.66 2.26
C ILE A 209 -2.01 -19.63 3.19
N THR A 210 -1.94 -19.92 4.49
CA THR A 210 -1.27 -19.06 5.47
C THR A 210 0.24 -18.97 5.20
N TYR A 211 0.92 -20.09 4.93
CA TYR A 211 2.36 -20.06 4.58
C TYR A 211 2.64 -19.23 3.32
N LEU A 212 1.77 -19.32 2.32
CA LEU A 212 1.89 -18.48 1.12
C LEU A 212 1.59 -17.01 1.45
N SER A 213 0.60 -16.74 2.29
CA SER A 213 0.26 -15.41 2.76
C SER A 213 1.41 -14.73 3.51
N ASP A 214 2.18 -15.48 4.31
CA ASP A 214 3.31 -14.96 5.08
C ASP A 214 4.45 -14.43 4.20
N MET A 215 4.52 -14.86 2.95
CA MET A 215 5.43 -14.30 1.96
C MET A 215 5.09 -12.85 1.59
N ASN A 216 3.90 -12.33 1.94
CA ASN A 216 3.48 -10.97 1.58
C ASN A 216 4.29 -9.86 2.27
N THR A 217 5.10 -10.17 3.26
CA THR A 217 6.02 -9.20 3.87
C THR A 217 7.43 -9.29 3.25
N PRO A 218 8.15 -10.42 3.28
CA PRO A 218 9.54 -10.45 2.83
C PRO A 218 9.68 -10.34 1.30
N LEU A 219 8.82 -11.01 0.55
CA LEU A 219 9.00 -11.10 -0.89
C LEU A 219 8.80 -9.76 -1.62
N PRO A 220 7.77 -8.93 -1.32
CA PRO A 220 7.64 -7.60 -1.92
C PRO A 220 8.81 -6.69 -1.58
N MET A 221 9.34 -6.75 -0.35
CA MET A 221 10.47 -5.91 0.06
C MET A 221 11.72 -6.24 -0.76
N VAL A 222 12.00 -7.52 -0.99
CA VAL A 222 13.10 -7.97 -1.85
C VAL A 222 12.89 -7.49 -3.30
N VAL A 223 11.70 -7.59 -3.84
CA VAL A 223 11.38 -7.10 -5.20
C VAL A 223 11.57 -5.59 -5.31
N ILE A 224 11.07 -4.81 -4.35
CA ILE A 224 11.26 -3.35 -4.30
C ILE A 224 12.75 -3.02 -4.20
N GLY A 225 13.50 -3.74 -3.38
CA GLY A 225 14.95 -3.57 -3.25
C GLY A 225 15.68 -3.84 -4.56
N TYR A 226 15.32 -4.90 -5.27
CA TYR A 226 15.83 -5.16 -6.61
C TYR A 226 15.53 -3.99 -7.56
N GLN A 227 14.27 -3.51 -7.61
CA GLN A 227 13.89 -2.37 -8.46
C GLN A 227 14.72 -1.12 -8.12
N LEU A 228 14.95 -0.87 -6.83
CA LEU A 228 15.80 0.23 -6.36
C LEU A 228 17.25 0.08 -6.84
N SER A 229 17.79 -1.15 -6.91
CA SER A 229 19.15 -1.41 -7.39
C SER A 229 19.36 -1.06 -8.88
N GLN A 230 18.28 -1.05 -9.66
CA GLN A 230 18.26 -0.74 -11.09
C GLN A 230 17.88 0.72 -11.40
N ALA A 231 17.54 1.53 -10.38
CA ALA A 231 17.01 2.87 -10.56
C ALA A 231 18.09 3.87 -11.06
N ASP A 232 17.71 4.72 -12.01
CA ASP A 232 18.47 5.88 -12.43
C ASP A 232 17.99 7.13 -11.66
N PHE A 233 18.67 7.43 -10.56
CA PHE A 233 18.35 8.54 -9.67
C PHE A 233 18.42 9.91 -10.35
N ARG A 234 19.41 10.11 -11.24
CA ARG A 234 19.59 11.40 -11.92
C ARG A 234 18.39 11.71 -12.81
N ARG A 235 17.92 10.71 -13.53
CA ARG A 235 16.79 10.85 -14.44
C ARG A 235 15.47 11.06 -13.67
N ALA A 236 15.27 10.38 -12.55
CA ALA A 236 14.07 10.51 -11.73
C ALA A 236 13.97 11.91 -11.09
N LEU A 237 15.07 12.41 -10.53
CA LEU A 237 15.11 13.69 -9.79
C LEU A 237 15.02 14.93 -10.70
N HIS A 238 15.09 14.76 -12.03
CA HIS A 238 15.12 15.87 -12.96
C HIS A 238 13.75 16.55 -13.12
N GLY A 239 13.71 17.83 -12.80
CA GLY A 239 12.57 18.73 -13.03
C GLY A 239 11.64 18.91 -11.83
N ALA A 240 10.94 20.05 -11.79
CA ALA A 240 10.02 20.40 -10.72
C ALA A 240 8.85 19.43 -10.56
N SER A 241 8.39 18.83 -11.66
CA SER A 241 7.26 17.88 -11.69
C SER A 241 7.51 16.66 -10.80
N PHE A 242 8.77 16.21 -10.66
CA PHE A 242 9.14 15.15 -9.74
C PHE A 242 8.85 15.56 -8.28
N TRP A 243 9.35 16.71 -7.86
CA TRP A 243 9.20 17.19 -6.48
C TRP A 243 7.75 17.49 -6.12
N VAL A 244 6.98 18.03 -7.07
CA VAL A 244 5.54 18.22 -6.92
C VAL A 244 4.82 16.88 -6.73
N SER A 245 5.11 15.90 -7.58
CA SER A 245 4.54 14.56 -7.48
C SER A 245 4.94 13.87 -6.15
N ALA A 246 6.19 13.99 -5.73
CA ALA A 246 6.68 13.43 -4.47
C ALA A 246 6.02 14.10 -3.25
N ALA A 247 5.94 15.43 -3.22
CA ALA A 247 5.27 16.17 -2.14
C ALA A 247 3.78 15.81 -2.05
N LEU A 248 3.09 15.72 -3.19
CA LEU A 248 1.71 15.25 -3.24
C LEU A 248 1.60 13.84 -2.67
N ARG A 249 2.35 12.87 -3.21
CA ARG A 249 2.20 11.45 -2.85
C ARG A 249 2.61 11.15 -1.40
N LEU A 250 3.69 11.75 -0.92
CA LEU A 250 4.30 11.35 0.34
C LEU A 250 3.82 12.18 1.55
N VAL A 251 3.22 13.36 1.30
CA VAL A 251 2.81 14.27 2.38
C VAL A 251 1.37 14.75 2.20
N ILE A 252 1.09 15.46 1.11
CA ILE A 252 -0.17 16.19 0.98
C ILE A 252 -1.38 15.25 0.90
N LEU A 253 -1.34 14.27 0.01
CA LEU A 253 -2.46 13.35 -0.19
C LEU A 253 -2.68 12.41 1.02
N PRO A 254 -1.66 11.88 1.71
CA PRO A 254 -1.85 11.19 2.97
C PRO A 254 -2.48 12.04 4.09
N LEU A 255 -2.08 13.31 4.20
CA LEU A 255 -2.68 14.24 5.18
C LEU A 255 -4.14 14.57 4.81
N LEU A 256 -4.43 14.74 3.52
CA LEU A 256 -5.83 14.88 3.06
C LEU A 256 -6.65 13.61 3.35
N ALA A 257 -6.06 12.42 3.18
CA ALA A 257 -6.72 11.16 3.54
C ALA A 257 -7.02 11.09 5.04
N LEU A 258 -6.09 11.50 5.89
CA LEU A 258 -6.33 11.63 7.34
C LEU A 258 -7.47 12.63 7.61
N GLY A 259 -7.45 13.79 6.99
CA GLY A 259 -8.51 14.79 7.10
C GLY A 259 -9.89 14.27 6.69
N VAL A 260 -9.98 13.50 5.60
CA VAL A 260 -11.22 12.83 5.17
C VAL A 260 -11.71 11.85 6.24
N CYS A 261 -10.82 10.99 6.76
CA CYS A 261 -11.18 10.02 7.80
C CYS A 261 -11.69 10.72 9.07
N MET A 262 -11.03 11.80 9.50
CA MET A 262 -11.46 12.60 10.66
C MET A 262 -12.80 13.30 10.41
N LEU A 263 -13.01 13.87 9.22
CA LEU A 263 -14.28 14.52 8.84
C LEU A 263 -15.43 13.51 8.81
N MET A 264 -15.19 12.30 8.33
CA MET A 264 -16.15 11.19 8.35
C MET A 264 -16.31 10.55 9.74
N ARG A 265 -15.52 10.95 10.74
CA ARG A 265 -15.50 10.42 12.11
C ARG A 265 -15.33 8.91 12.16
N LEU A 266 -14.38 8.40 11.40
CA LEU A 266 -14.10 6.97 11.36
C LEU A 266 -13.47 6.49 12.66
N ASP A 267 -13.73 5.21 12.98
CA ASP A 267 -13.02 4.52 14.07
C ASP A 267 -11.49 4.61 13.89
N SER A 268 -10.76 4.61 15.01
CA SER A 268 -9.31 4.76 15.02
C SER A 268 -8.60 3.67 14.22
N GLY A 269 -9.04 2.42 14.35
CA GLY A 269 -8.49 1.30 13.61
C GLY A 269 -8.73 1.42 12.10
N VAL A 270 -9.92 1.85 11.68
CA VAL A 270 -10.26 2.12 10.28
C VAL A 270 -9.43 3.27 9.73
N THR A 271 -9.38 4.38 10.47
CA THR A 271 -8.59 5.57 10.09
C THR A 271 -7.12 5.20 9.87
N LEU A 272 -6.49 4.51 10.83
CA LEU A 272 -5.10 4.10 10.72
C LEU A 272 -4.89 3.15 9.55
N ALA A 273 -5.76 2.16 9.33
CA ALA A 273 -5.64 1.24 8.20
C ALA A 273 -5.69 1.96 6.84
N VAL A 274 -6.62 2.91 6.68
CA VAL A 274 -6.78 3.72 5.46
C VAL A 274 -5.60 4.67 5.27
N VAL A 275 -5.15 5.36 6.33
CA VAL A 275 -4.03 6.30 6.26
C VAL A 275 -2.71 5.57 6.02
N ILE A 276 -2.50 4.37 6.59
CA ILE A 276 -1.34 3.53 6.25
C ILE A 276 -1.33 3.23 4.76
N ALA A 277 -2.46 2.79 4.19
CA ALA A 277 -2.56 2.51 2.76
C ALA A 277 -2.32 3.77 1.91
N ALA A 278 -2.85 4.90 2.32
CA ALA A 278 -2.67 6.19 1.65
C ALA A 278 -1.25 6.75 1.76
N SER A 279 -0.49 6.44 2.81
CA SER A 279 0.85 6.99 3.09
C SER A 279 1.99 6.26 2.39
N THR A 280 1.73 5.09 1.80
CA THR A 280 2.77 4.34 1.09
C THR A 280 3.23 5.08 -0.18
N PRO A 281 4.50 4.88 -0.60
CA PRO A 281 5.05 5.47 -1.82
C PRO A 281 4.26 5.02 -3.07
N PRO A 282 4.64 5.47 -4.27
CA PRO A 282 3.94 5.08 -5.49
C PRO A 282 3.93 3.57 -5.72
N ALA A 283 2.84 3.09 -6.33
CA ALA A 283 2.69 1.68 -6.66
C ALA A 283 3.79 1.21 -7.63
N ALA A 284 4.44 0.09 -7.28
CA ALA A 284 5.42 -0.58 -8.13
C ALA A 284 4.86 -1.00 -9.51
N LEU A 285 3.53 -1.08 -9.62
CA LEU A 285 2.81 -1.35 -10.87
C LEU A 285 3.12 -0.33 -11.99
N LEU A 286 3.54 0.90 -11.66
CA LEU A 286 3.94 1.89 -12.67
C LEU A 286 5.06 1.35 -13.57
N GLY A 287 6.12 0.79 -12.98
CA GLY A 287 7.22 0.18 -13.73
C GLY A 287 6.78 -1.03 -14.55
N MET A 288 5.91 -1.88 -13.99
CA MET A 288 5.37 -3.05 -14.69
C MET A 288 4.51 -2.64 -15.90
N PHE A 289 3.66 -1.62 -15.75
CA PHE A 289 2.85 -1.12 -16.86
C PHE A 289 3.70 -0.42 -17.92
N ALA A 290 4.73 0.34 -17.51
CA ALA A 290 5.67 0.94 -18.46
C ALA A 290 6.35 -0.12 -19.33
N ALA A 291 6.85 -1.20 -18.72
CA ALA A 291 7.43 -2.33 -19.45
C ALA A 291 6.41 -3.04 -20.37
N LYS A 292 5.18 -3.27 -19.86
CA LYS A 292 4.14 -3.97 -20.63
C LYS A 292 3.66 -3.19 -21.86
N PHE A 293 3.72 -1.86 -21.84
CA PHE A 293 3.23 -1.00 -22.92
C PHE A 293 4.35 -0.30 -23.69
N ASP A 294 5.59 -0.82 -23.61
CA ASP A 294 6.77 -0.27 -24.27
C ASP A 294 6.95 1.24 -24.05
N ARG A 295 6.77 1.66 -22.79
CA ARG A 295 7.00 3.05 -22.36
C ARG A 295 8.37 3.19 -21.71
N ASP A 296 8.71 4.38 -21.23
CA ASP A 296 10.01 4.64 -20.62
C ASP A 296 10.28 3.75 -19.40
N VAL A 297 10.90 2.60 -19.68
CA VAL A 297 11.26 1.57 -18.69
C VAL A 297 12.38 2.00 -17.74
N SER A 298 13.00 3.14 -17.96
CA SER A 298 13.99 3.71 -17.06
C SER A 298 13.36 4.73 -16.09
N LEU A 299 12.54 5.66 -16.59
CA LEU A 299 11.93 6.71 -15.76
C LEU A 299 10.92 6.15 -14.77
N ALA A 300 10.01 5.28 -15.21
CA ALA A 300 8.90 4.79 -14.37
C ALA A 300 9.39 4.02 -13.11
N PRO A 301 10.26 3.01 -13.20
CA PRO A 301 10.80 2.34 -12.01
C PRO A 301 11.65 3.27 -11.16
N SER A 302 12.43 4.18 -11.77
CA SER A 302 13.29 5.11 -11.03
C SER A 302 12.47 6.10 -10.21
N LEU A 303 11.33 6.57 -10.75
CA LEU A 303 10.39 7.41 -10.04
C LEU A 303 9.84 6.72 -8.78
N VAL A 304 9.39 5.48 -8.92
CA VAL A 304 8.91 4.66 -7.79
C VAL A 304 10.01 4.46 -6.76
N ALA A 305 11.20 4.06 -7.20
CA ALA A 305 12.33 3.75 -6.35
C ALA A 305 12.77 4.95 -5.49
N VAL A 306 12.91 6.14 -6.11
CA VAL A 306 13.32 7.34 -5.38
C VAL A 306 12.25 7.80 -4.38
N GLN A 307 10.99 7.79 -4.77
CA GLN A 307 9.91 8.14 -3.84
C GLN A 307 9.74 7.10 -2.72
N THR A 308 10.07 5.82 -2.99
CA THR A 308 10.13 4.79 -1.93
C THR A 308 11.21 5.12 -0.91
N LEU A 309 12.41 5.53 -1.33
CA LEU A 309 13.44 5.98 -0.39
C LEU A 309 13.01 7.19 0.43
N LEU A 310 12.39 8.19 -0.19
CA LEU A 310 11.88 9.37 0.51
C LEU A 310 10.79 9.00 1.52
N SER A 311 10.01 7.96 1.26
CA SER A 311 8.96 7.50 2.16
C SER A 311 9.49 6.94 3.49
N MET A 312 10.77 6.55 3.56
CA MET A 312 11.41 6.15 4.82
C MET A 312 11.30 7.22 5.91
N ILE A 313 11.32 8.50 5.51
CA ILE A 313 11.18 9.63 6.42
C ILE A 313 9.72 10.06 6.53
N THR A 314 9.02 10.17 5.41
CA THR A 314 7.67 10.76 5.40
C THR A 314 6.61 9.83 6.00
N MET A 315 6.72 8.50 5.82
CA MET A 315 5.74 7.57 6.39
C MET A 315 5.70 7.61 7.92
N PRO A 316 6.82 7.49 8.66
CA PRO A 316 6.80 7.62 10.12
C PRO A 316 6.21 8.94 10.59
N LEU A 317 6.51 10.05 9.89
CA LEU A 317 5.97 11.36 10.24
C LEU A 317 4.45 11.44 10.09
N VAL A 318 3.93 11.03 8.94
CA VAL A 318 2.49 11.05 8.66
C VAL A 318 1.73 10.07 9.57
N LEU A 319 2.26 8.85 9.71
CA LEU A 319 1.58 7.82 10.52
C LEU A 319 1.71 8.07 12.02
N GLY A 320 2.84 8.63 12.48
CA GLY A 320 2.99 9.06 13.86
C GLY A 320 2.01 10.18 14.19
N LEU A 321 1.83 11.16 13.29
CA LEU A 321 0.80 12.20 13.43
C LEU A 321 -0.61 11.59 13.43
N ALA A 322 -0.91 10.68 12.52
CA ALA A 322 -2.21 10.03 12.46
C ALA A 322 -2.52 9.27 13.75
N LYS A 323 -1.57 8.46 14.25
CA LYS A 323 -1.72 7.70 15.50
C LYS A 323 -1.88 8.62 16.73
N PHE A 324 -1.31 9.81 16.69
CA PHE A 324 -1.45 10.80 17.78
C PHE A 324 -2.82 11.49 17.77
N LEU A 325 -3.42 11.72 16.58
CA LEU A 325 -4.67 12.45 16.42
C LEU A 325 -5.93 11.56 16.58
N VAL A 326 -5.78 10.25 16.45
CA VAL A 326 -6.85 9.24 16.44
C VAL A 326 -6.72 8.30 17.63
#